data_6a37b221c9f7c4a16fc7fcb8e3f9fbf9
#
_entry.id   6a37b221c9f7c4a16fc7fcb8e3f9fbf9
#
_cell.length_a   1.000
_cell.length_b   1.000
_cell.length_c   1.000
_cell.angle_alpha   90.00
_cell.angle_beta   90.00
_cell.angle_gamma   90.00
#
_symmetry.space_group_name_H-M   'P 1'
#
loop_
_entity.id
_entity.type
_entity.pdbx_description
1 polymer ?
#
loop_
_entity_poly.entity_id
_entity_poly.type
_entity_poly.pdbx_seq_one_letter_code
_entity_poly.pdbx_strand_id
1 'polypeptide(L)'
;MTSKFKRTMSAMVLEKPGAPLVLQNRDLPKPGKDEIRILIEACGVCRTDLHIIDGELTHPRLPLIPGHEVVGRVDALGEGVTNFHLGQRIGVPWLGHSCGHCFYCQTDRENLCDDPLFTGYTRDGGYATHMIADAAYSFPLPENIAPEYLAPLLCAGLIGWRTLKLAGDVQTIGIYGFGAAAHIVAQVALHKSMRVHAFVRPGDTAAVQFALSLGVTSAQDSHQPSPELLDAALIFAPVGALIPIALASTKKGGSVVCGGIHMSDIPCFPYSLLWGERILRSVANLTRHDAEEFLTLAPQIPVRCETSLYP
;
A
#
# COMPACT_ATOMS: atom_id res chain seq x y z
N MET A 1 18.19 31.40 -33.90
CA MET A 1 17.94 31.30 -32.45
C MET A 1 16.69 30.46 -32.26
N THR A 2 16.85 29.16 -32.06
CA THR A 2 15.73 28.25 -31.78
C THR A 2 15.30 28.46 -30.34
N SER A 3 14.14 29.07 -30.13
CA SER A 3 13.48 29.14 -28.84
C SER A 3 13.31 27.71 -28.32
N LYS A 4 14.16 27.29 -27.35
CA LYS A 4 13.93 26.08 -26.57
C LYS A 4 12.69 26.33 -25.69
N PHE A 5 11.53 25.92 -26.17
CA PHE A 5 10.37 25.83 -25.29
C PHE A 5 10.76 24.94 -24.12
N LYS A 6 10.90 25.51 -22.92
CA LYS A 6 11.08 24.76 -21.70
C LYS A 6 9.84 23.86 -21.55
N ARG A 7 10.02 22.55 -21.58
CA ARG A 7 8.93 21.62 -21.27
C ARG A 7 8.66 21.73 -19.78
N THR A 8 7.42 21.98 -19.40
CA THR A 8 6.98 22.12 -18.02
C THR A 8 6.05 20.97 -17.65
N MET A 9 5.94 20.72 -16.34
CA MET A 9 4.95 19.84 -15.72
C MET A 9 4.10 20.64 -14.74
N SER A 10 2.86 20.21 -14.52
CA SER A 10 1.99 20.71 -13.44
C SER A 10 2.08 19.78 -12.24
N ALA A 11 2.10 20.33 -11.03
CA ALA A 11 2.17 19.58 -9.79
C ALA A 11 1.40 20.24 -8.66
N MET A 12 0.77 19.43 -7.79
CA MET A 12 0.18 19.85 -6.54
C MET A 12 1.26 19.77 -5.44
N VAL A 13 1.59 20.91 -4.85
CA VAL A 13 2.74 21.03 -3.95
C VAL A 13 2.30 21.33 -2.53
N LEU A 14 2.82 20.57 -1.58
CA LEU A 14 2.74 20.84 -0.16
C LEU A 14 3.93 21.71 0.25
N GLU A 15 3.67 22.98 0.57
CA GLU A 15 4.71 23.94 1.00
C GLU A 15 5.07 23.74 2.47
N LYS A 16 4.08 23.41 3.31
CA LYS A 16 4.23 23.14 4.75
C LYS A 16 3.08 22.22 5.24
N PRO A 17 3.32 21.41 6.26
CA PRO A 17 2.25 20.59 6.85
C PRO A 17 1.08 21.44 7.33
N GLY A 18 -0.13 20.91 7.22
CA GLY A 18 -1.37 21.59 7.57
C GLY A 18 -1.82 22.68 6.59
N ALA A 19 -1.11 22.90 5.49
CA ALA A 19 -1.51 23.82 4.44
C ALA A 19 -2.19 23.12 3.27
N PRO A 20 -3.09 23.80 2.53
CA PRO A 20 -3.61 23.30 1.27
C PRO A 20 -2.51 23.06 0.25
N LEU A 21 -2.69 22.08 -0.62
CA LEU A 21 -1.82 21.89 -1.77
C LEU A 21 -1.95 23.05 -2.76
N VAL A 22 -0.83 23.48 -3.34
CA VAL A 22 -0.77 24.58 -4.29
C VAL A 22 -0.39 24.07 -5.67
N LEU A 23 -1.22 24.37 -6.69
CA LEU A 23 -0.88 24.04 -8.08
C LEU A 23 0.30 24.89 -8.55
N GLN A 24 1.36 24.24 -9.00
CA GLN A 24 2.56 24.87 -9.53
C GLN A 24 2.95 24.32 -10.89
N ASN A 25 3.46 25.17 -11.76
CA ASN A 25 4.15 24.76 -12.97
C ASN A 25 5.67 24.75 -12.69
N ARG A 26 6.29 23.60 -12.91
CA ARG A 26 7.71 23.34 -12.69
C ARG A 26 8.40 22.93 -13.99
N ASP A 27 9.71 23.09 -14.08
CA ASP A 27 10.48 22.53 -15.19
C ASP A 27 10.31 21.00 -15.22
N LEU A 28 10.15 20.45 -16.42
CA LEU A 28 10.08 19.00 -16.58
C LEU A 28 11.40 18.35 -16.15
N PRO A 29 11.43 17.50 -15.13
CA PRO A 29 12.66 16.96 -14.58
C PRO A 29 13.31 15.99 -15.58
N LYS A 30 14.63 15.85 -15.51
CA LYS A 30 15.38 14.85 -16.27
C LYS A 30 15.75 13.69 -15.36
N PRO A 31 15.57 12.43 -15.80
CA PRO A 31 16.00 11.28 -15.00
C PRO A 31 17.53 11.27 -14.87
N GLY A 32 18.01 10.98 -13.68
CA GLY A 32 19.40 10.72 -13.37
C GLY A 32 19.82 9.29 -13.75
N LYS A 33 20.98 8.87 -13.26
CA LYS A 33 21.44 7.48 -13.40
C LYS A 33 20.47 6.54 -12.67
N ASP A 34 20.15 5.42 -13.33
CA ASP A 34 19.24 4.36 -12.84
C ASP A 34 17.82 4.87 -12.52
N GLU A 35 17.43 6.05 -13.02
CA GLU A 35 16.09 6.62 -12.87
C GLU A 35 15.31 6.63 -14.17
N ILE A 36 13.99 6.63 -14.06
CA ILE A 36 13.05 6.83 -15.17
C ILE A 36 12.19 8.05 -14.92
N ARG A 37 11.75 8.73 -15.98
CA ARG A 37 10.67 9.70 -15.90
C ARG A 37 9.39 9.09 -16.39
N ILE A 38 8.29 9.41 -15.72
CA ILE A 38 6.98 8.83 -15.93
C ILE A 38 6.00 9.94 -16.26
N LEU A 39 5.25 9.80 -17.34
CA LEU A 39 4.01 10.53 -17.61
C LEU A 39 2.88 9.82 -16.84
N ILE A 40 2.29 10.49 -15.86
CA ILE A 40 1.32 9.93 -14.94
C ILE A 40 -0.05 9.81 -15.61
N GLU A 41 -0.67 8.63 -15.53
CA GLU A 41 -2.02 8.34 -16.00
C GLU A 41 -3.05 8.41 -14.84
N ALA A 42 -2.65 7.94 -13.64
CA ALA A 42 -3.44 8.01 -12.41
C ALA A 42 -2.54 7.99 -11.17
N CYS A 43 -2.99 8.61 -10.09
CA CYS A 43 -2.40 8.46 -8.78
C CYS A 43 -3.51 8.31 -7.74
N GLY A 44 -3.49 7.24 -6.96
CA GLY A 44 -4.46 7.04 -5.89
C GLY A 44 -4.25 8.03 -4.74
N VAL A 45 -5.33 8.29 -4.01
CA VAL A 45 -5.31 9.06 -2.76
C VAL A 45 -5.49 8.10 -1.59
N CYS A 46 -4.46 7.97 -0.78
CA CYS A 46 -4.44 7.12 0.38
C CYS A 46 -4.55 7.94 1.68
N ARG A 47 -4.96 7.29 2.76
CA ARG A 47 -4.95 7.90 4.08
C ARG A 47 -3.56 8.43 4.49
N THR A 48 -2.51 7.78 4.04
CA THR A 48 -1.12 8.19 4.29
C THR A 48 -0.80 9.56 3.69
N ASP A 49 -1.34 9.88 2.50
CA ASP A 49 -1.15 11.22 1.91
C ASP A 49 -1.79 12.31 2.79
N LEU A 50 -2.94 12.01 3.40
CA LEU A 50 -3.59 12.92 4.35
C LEU A 50 -2.75 13.08 5.62
N HIS A 51 -2.20 11.99 6.18
CA HIS A 51 -1.31 12.05 7.33
C HIS A 51 -0.05 12.91 7.06
N ILE A 52 0.46 12.91 5.82
CA ILE A 52 1.58 13.77 5.41
C ILE A 52 1.13 15.23 5.33
N ILE A 53 0.00 15.48 4.65
CA ILE A 53 -0.54 16.84 4.46
C ILE A 53 -0.90 17.46 5.81
N ASP A 54 -1.53 16.72 6.70
CA ASP A 54 -1.93 17.19 8.04
C ASP A 54 -0.75 17.30 9.01
N GLY A 55 0.43 16.77 8.67
CA GLY A 55 1.65 16.83 9.49
C GLY A 55 1.72 15.79 10.60
N GLU A 56 0.91 14.74 10.53
CA GLU A 56 0.92 13.61 11.48
C GLU A 56 2.14 12.70 11.27
N LEU A 57 2.67 12.63 10.04
CA LEU A 57 3.97 12.02 9.75
C LEU A 57 5.06 13.11 9.81
N THR A 58 6.03 12.89 10.68
CA THR A 58 7.10 13.87 10.95
C THR A 58 8.20 13.83 9.90
N HIS A 59 8.75 15.01 9.56
CA HIS A 59 9.92 15.18 8.68
C HIS A 59 9.71 14.85 7.19
N PRO A 60 8.60 15.29 6.54
CA PRO A 60 8.53 15.23 5.08
C PRO A 60 9.61 16.12 4.45
N ARG A 61 10.08 15.77 3.27
CA ARG A 61 10.99 16.63 2.49
C ARG A 61 10.17 17.75 1.83
N LEU A 62 10.19 18.95 2.38
CA LEU A 62 9.45 20.10 1.86
C LEU A 62 10.32 21.03 1.00
N PRO A 63 9.75 21.72 -0.03
CA PRO A 63 8.40 21.52 -0.56
C PRO A 63 8.26 20.17 -1.23
N LEU A 64 7.09 19.52 -1.13
CA LEU A 64 6.85 18.14 -1.54
C LEU A 64 5.68 18.04 -2.53
N ILE A 65 5.79 17.17 -3.53
CA ILE A 65 4.67 16.67 -4.31
C ILE A 65 4.22 15.35 -3.67
N PRO A 66 3.03 15.26 -3.03
CA PRO A 66 2.53 14.01 -2.46
C PRO A 66 2.09 12.99 -3.52
N GLY A 67 1.51 11.86 -3.07
CA GLY A 67 0.97 10.80 -3.92
C GLY A 67 1.95 9.65 -4.13
N HIS A 68 1.55 8.44 -3.74
CA HIS A 68 2.43 7.26 -3.74
C HIS A 68 1.79 6.00 -4.34
N GLU A 69 0.66 6.13 -4.99
CA GLU A 69 -0.02 5.05 -5.74
C GLU A 69 0.00 5.41 -7.23
N VAL A 70 1.19 5.46 -7.83
CA VAL A 70 1.37 6.06 -9.16
C VAL A 70 1.33 5.03 -10.27
N VAL A 71 0.44 5.24 -11.23
CA VAL A 71 0.39 4.51 -12.51
C VAL A 71 0.71 5.49 -13.63
N GLY A 72 1.60 5.10 -14.54
CA GLY A 72 1.93 5.96 -15.68
C GLY A 72 2.79 5.26 -16.72
N ARG A 73 3.30 6.03 -17.67
CA ARG A 73 4.13 5.53 -18.77
C ARG A 73 5.52 6.13 -18.74
N VAL A 74 6.50 5.29 -18.99
CA VAL A 74 7.89 5.72 -19.13
C VAL A 74 8.01 6.66 -20.34
N ASP A 75 8.39 7.93 -20.11
CA ASP A 75 8.57 8.92 -21.18
C ASP A 75 10.02 9.39 -21.35
N ALA A 76 10.91 9.05 -20.40
CA ALA A 76 12.36 9.18 -20.54
C ALA A 76 13.09 8.16 -19.67
N LEU A 77 14.25 7.72 -20.15
CA LEU A 77 15.15 6.80 -19.46
C LEU A 77 16.43 7.52 -19.05
N GLY A 78 16.89 7.28 -17.83
CA GLY A 78 18.20 7.71 -17.36
C GLY A 78 19.31 6.76 -17.81
N GLU A 79 20.55 7.18 -17.59
CA GLU A 79 21.72 6.35 -17.82
C GLU A 79 21.65 5.07 -16.97
N GLY A 80 21.99 3.91 -17.54
CA GLY A 80 22.01 2.61 -16.85
C GLY A 80 20.70 1.84 -16.91
N VAL A 81 19.58 2.47 -17.26
CA VAL A 81 18.27 1.80 -17.32
C VAL A 81 18.17 0.96 -18.60
N THR A 82 18.08 -0.36 -18.44
CA THR A 82 17.97 -1.34 -19.54
C THR A 82 16.74 -2.24 -19.46
N ASN A 83 16.05 -2.24 -18.31
CA ASN A 83 14.91 -3.11 -18.03
C ASN A 83 13.55 -2.47 -18.36
N PHE A 84 13.53 -1.23 -18.86
CA PHE A 84 12.32 -0.52 -19.29
C PHE A 84 12.48 0.05 -20.69
N HIS A 85 11.36 0.33 -21.36
CA HIS A 85 11.30 1.00 -22.66
C HIS A 85 10.30 2.16 -22.64
N LEU A 86 10.48 3.12 -23.57
CA LEU A 86 9.56 4.25 -23.72
C LEU A 86 8.14 3.76 -24.04
N GLY A 87 7.16 4.37 -23.39
CA GLY A 87 5.73 4.05 -23.50
C GLY A 87 5.28 2.88 -22.63
N GLN A 88 6.19 2.13 -22.01
CA GLN A 88 5.82 1.04 -21.12
C GLN A 88 5.03 1.53 -19.90
N ARG A 89 3.90 0.88 -19.61
CA ARG A 89 3.11 1.18 -18.41
C ARG A 89 3.77 0.58 -17.18
N ILE A 90 3.89 1.39 -16.14
CA ILE A 90 4.52 1.01 -14.87
C ILE A 90 3.75 1.57 -13.68
N GLY A 91 3.99 0.97 -12.52
CA GLY A 91 3.55 1.45 -11.23
C GLY A 91 4.70 1.79 -10.30
N VAL A 92 4.52 2.82 -9.48
CA VAL A 92 5.48 3.21 -8.43
C VAL A 92 4.77 3.24 -7.09
N PRO A 93 5.19 2.38 -6.14
CA PRO A 93 4.61 2.30 -4.81
C PRO A 93 5.28 3.25 -3.81
N TRP A 94 4.91 3.11 -2.53
CA TRP A 94 5.44 3.88 -1.41
C TRP A 94 6.95 3.78 -1.25
N LEU A 95 7.54 2.56 -1.24
CA LEU A 95 8.99 2.41 -1.17
C LEU A 95 9.60 2.79 -2.52
N GLY A 96 10.17 3.98 -2.59
CA GLY A 96 10.73 4.56 -3.81
C GLY A 96 12.23 4.38 -3.98
N HIS A 97 12.96 3.96 -2.92
CA HIS A 97 14.39 3.65 -2.94
C HIS A 97 14.84 3.00 -1.63
N SER A 98 15.92 2.22 -1.67
CA SER A 98 16.67 1.79 -0.49
C SER A 98 18.17 1.83 -0.73
N CYS A 99 18.98 1.91 0.32
CA CYS A 99 20.43 2.13 0.20
C CYS A 99 21.21 0.96 -0.44
N GLY A 100 20.64 -0.25 -0.49
CA GLY A 100 21.26 -1.44 -1.10
C GLY A 100 22.39 -2.09 -0.30
N HIS A 101 22.91 -1.48 0.77
CA HIS A 101 24.12 -1.96 1.46
C HIS A 101 23.94 -2.19 2.97
N CYS A 102 22.87 -1.71 3.61
CA CYS A 102 22.62 -2.01 5.02
C CYS A 102 22.22 -3.48 5.20
N PHE A 103 22.24 -3.95 6.45
CA PHE A 103 21.89 -5.31 6.81
C PHE A 103 20.54 -5.75 6.24
N TYR A 104 19.54 -4.89 6.30
CA TYR A 104 18.20 -5.20 5.79
C TYR A 104 18.17 -5.35 4.27
N CYS A 105 18.84 -4.47 3.54
CA CYS A 105 18.93 -4.56 2.08
C CYS A 105 19.66 -5.82 1.62
N GLN A 106 20.71 -6.23 2.35
CA GLN A 106 21.50 -7.42 2.03
C GLN A 106 20.84 -8.74 2.42
N THR A 107 19.71 -8.68 3.14
CA THR A 107 18.96 -9.86 3.62
C THR A 107 17.52 -9.88 3.09
N ASP A 108 17.25 -9.24 1.94
CA ASP A 108 15.94 -9.18 1.26
C ASP A 108 14.82 -8.63 2.15
N ARG A 109 15.18 -7.66 3.00
CA ARG A 109 14.28 -6.93 3.90
C ARG A 109 14.43 -5.42 3.71
N GLU A 110 14.60 -4.97 2.48
CA GLU A 110 14.82 -3.57 2.12
C GLU A 110 13.66 -2.66 2.55
N ASN A 111 12.49 -3.21 2.84
CA ASN A 111 11.38 -2.50 3.47
C ASN A 111 11.73 -1.94 4.86
N LEU A 112 12.78 -2.49 5.51
CA LEU A 112 13.32 -2.06 6.80
C LEU A 112 14.67 -1.33 6.64
N CYS A 113 14.99 -0.85 5.45
CA CYS A 113 16.25 -0.14 5.17
C CYS A 113 16.47 1.00 6.17
N ASP A 114 17.74 1.22 6.57
CA ASP A 114 18.11 2.29 7.50
C ASP A 114 18.06 3.69 6.85
N ASP A 115 18.15 3.76 5.50
CA ASP A 115 18.11 5.00 4.71
C ASP A 115 17.19 4.82 3.49
N PRO A 116 15.86 4.71 3.69
CA PRO A 116 14.90 4.54 2.62
C PRO A 116 14.42 5.88 2.08
N LEU A 117 13.99 5.92 0.82
CA LEU A 117 13.23 7.04 0.28
C LEU A 117 11.80 6.59 -0.06
N PHE A 118 10.83 7.39 0.35
CA PHE A 118 9.42 7.12 0.19
C PHE A 118 8.79 8.08 -0.82
N THR A 119 8.10 7.53 -1.79
CA THR A 119 7.37 8.27 -2.84
C THR A 119 6.28 9.14 -2.21
N GLY A 120 6.24 10.41 -2.56
CA GLY A 120 5.26 11.36 -2.02
C GLY A 120 5.48 11.75 -0.55
N TYR A 121 6.67 11.47 0.01
CA TYR A 121 7.01 11.80 1.40
C TYR A 121 8.43 12.33 1.56
N THR A 122 9.45 11.53 1.26
CA THR A 122 10.86 11.93 1.31
C THR A 122 11.46 12.14 -0.07
N ARG A 123 10.70 11.85 -1.12
CA ARG A 123 10.91 12.24 -2.51
C ARG A 123 9.57 12.61 -3.14
N ASP A 124 9.59 13.43 -4.21
CA ASP A 124 8.39 13.83 -4.94
C ASP A 124 7.60 12.62 -5.46
N GLY A 125 6.29 12.71 -5.38
CA GLY A 125 5.32 11.68 -5.77
C GLY A 125 4.47 12.04 -6.98
N GLY A 126 3.27 11.47 -7.02
CA GLY A 126 2.42 11.38 -8.21
C GLY A 126 1.31 12.41 -8.34
N TYR A 127 1.16 13.37 -7.43
CA TYR A 127 0.18 14.46 -7.63
C TYR A 127 0.72 15.50 -8.62
N ALA A 128 1.13 15.03 -9.78
CA ALA A 128 1.71 15.81 -10.87
C ALA A 128 1.44 15.14 -12.22
N THR A 129 1.74 15.84 -13.30
CA THR A 129 1.68 15.24 -14.65
C THR A 129 2.87 14.32 -14.93
N HIS A 130 4.00 14.55 -14.26
CA HIS A 130 5.21 13.73 -14.41
C HIS A 130 5.93 13.57 -13.07
N MET A 131 6.68 12.48 -12.94
CA MET A 131 7.57 12.25 -11.80
C MET A 131 8.86 11.57 -12.24
N ILE A 132 9.88 11.60 -11.38
CA ILE A 132 11.08 10.75 -11.48
C ILE A 132 10.93 9.60 -10.49
N ALA A 133 11.24 8.40 -10.92
CA ALA A 133 11.27 7.20 -10.09
C ALA A 133 12.57 6.43 -10.27
N ASP A 134 12.99 5.71 -9.23
CA ASP A 134 14.06 4.72 -9.33
C ASP A 134 13.56 3.52 -10.13
N ALA A 135 14.32 3.11 -11.15
CA ALA A 135 13.97 1.97 -11.99
C ALA A 135 13.86 0.66 -11.21
N ALA A 136 14.64 0.49 -10.13
CA ALA A 136 14.59 -0.70 -9.28
C ALA A 136 13.34 -0.77 -8.39
N TYR A 137 12.62 0.33 -8.22
CA TYR A 137 11.38 0.46 -7.44
C TYR A 137 10.18 0.82 -8.32
N SER A 138 10.26 0.48 -9.60
CA SER A 138 9.21 0.65 -10.59
C SER A 138 8.83 -0.70 -11.17
N PHE A 139 7.53 -0.97 -11.32
CA PHE A 139 7.04 -2.31 -11.66
C PHE A 139 6.17 -2.28 -12.92
N PRO A 140 6.37 -3.20 -13.89
CA PRO A 140 5.51 -3.32 -15.05
C PRO A 140 4.06 -3.57 -14.65
N LEU A 141 3.12 -2.92 -15.35
CA LEU A 141 1.69 -3.09 -15.15
C LEU A 141 0.99 -3.49 -16.45
N PRO A 142 -0.16 -4.21 -16.37
CA PRO A 142 -0.89 -4.66 -17.54
C PRO A 142 -1.50 -3.50 -18.32
N GLU A 143 -1.56 -3.63 -19.63
CA GLU A 143 -2.14 -2.64 -20.54
C GLU A 143 -3.68 -2.68 -20.61
N ASN A 144 -4.28 -3.83 -20.32
CA ASN A 144 -5.70 -4.10 -20.48
C ASN A 144 -6.57 -3.72 -19.27
N ILE A 145 -5.99 -3.16 -18.21
CA ILE A 145 -6.70 -2.68 -17.01
C ILE A 145 -6.57 -1.16 -16.97
N ALA A 146 -7.67 -0.45 -16.70
CA ALA A 146 -7.63 1.01 -16.60
C ALA A 146 -6.79 1.46 -15.39
N PRO A 147 -6.01 2.57 -15.52
CA PRO A 147 -5.02 2.96 -14.51
C PRO A 147 -5.62 3.25 -13.13
N GLU A 148 -6.85 3.73 -13.05
CA GLU A 148 -7.56 4.00 -11.80
C GLU A 148 -7.85 2.73 -10.97
N TYR A 149 -7.91 1.56 -11.59
CA TYR A 149 -8.06 0.28 -10.89
C TYR A 149 -6.71 -0.36 -10.52
N LEU A 150 -5.63 0.10 -11.13
CA LEU A 150 -4.27 -0.35 -10.81
C LEU A 150 -3.65 0.46 -9.66
N ALA A 151 -3.97 1.74 -9.55
CA ALA A 151 -3.37 2.61 -8.54
C ALA A 151 -3.55 2.10 -7.10
N PRO A 152 -4.74 1.66 -6.65
CA PRO A 152 -4.91 1.13 -5.29
C PRO A 152 -4.09 -0.14 -5.01
N LEU A 153 -3.71 -0.89 -6.06
CA LEU A 153 -2.91 -2.10 -5.91
C LEU A 153 -1.48 -1.77 -5.42
N LEU A 154 -0.98 -0.55 -5.71
CA LEU A 154 0.39 -0.13 -5.40
C LEU A 154 0.62 0.27 -3.93
N CYS A 155 -0.44 0.44 -3.14
CA CYS A 155 -0.35 0.69 -1.70
C CYS A 155 -1.23 -0.31 -0.94
N ALA A 156 -2.53 -0.13 -0.98
CA ALA A 156 -3.49 -0.97 -0.26
C ALA A 156 -3.37 -2.45 -0.64
N GLY A 157 -3.20 -2.74 -1.94
CA GLY A 157 -3.00 -4.09 -2.45
C GLY A 157 -1.70 -4.71 -1.93
N LEU A 158 -0.58 -4.01 -2.05
CA LEU A 158 0.74 -4.49 -1.61
C LEU A 158 0.80 -4.70 -0.09
N ILE A 159 0.24 -3.78 0.70
CA ILE A 159 0.17 -3.93 2.16
C ILE A 159 -0.73 -5.11 2.54
N GLY A 160 -1.88 -5.25 1.89
CA GLY A 160 -2.77 -6.40 2.07
C GLY A 160 -2.06 -7.72 1.76
N TRP A 161 -1.36 -7.78 0.63
CA TRP A 161 -0.59 -8.95 0.21
C TRP A 161 0.50 -9.33 1.23
N ARG A 162 1.34 -8.35 1.63
CA ARG A 162 2.39 -8.58 2.60
C ARG A 162 1.83 -9.03 3.96
N THR A 163 0.71 -8.43 4.39
CA THR A 163 0.03 -8.83 5.63
C THR A 163 -0.40 -10.30 5.55
N LEU A 164 -0.97 -10.72 4.43
CA LEU A 164 -1.37 -12.12 4.20
C LEU A 164 -0.16 -13.06 4.15
N LYS A 165 0.91 -12.70 3.45
CA LYS A 165 2.16 -13.50 3.42
C LYS A 165 2.74 -13.71 4.82
N LEU A 166 2.74 -12.67 5.64
CA LEU A 166 3.26 -12.74 7.00
C LEU A 166 2.36 -13.54 7.95
N ALA A 167 1.12 -13.82 7.56
CA ALA A 167 0.23 -14.75 8.29
C ALA A 167 0.68 -16.21 8.14
N GLY A 168 1.45 -16.54 7.09
CA GLY A 168 1.94 -17.90 6.82
C GLY A 168 0.97 -18.72 5.98
N ASP A 169 1.12 -20.05 6.05
CA ASP A 169 0.20 -21.00 5.38
C ASP A 169 -1.06 -21.17 6.22
N VAL A 170 -2.13 -20.51 5.79
CA VAL A 170 -3.40 -20.39 6.54
C VAL A 170 -4.59 -20.71 5.64
N GLN A 171 -5.67 -21.22 6.23
CA GLN A 171 -6.90 -21.57 5.53
C GLN A 171 -8.11 -20.75 5.98
N THR A 172 -8.10 -20.28 7.22
CA THR A 172 -9.18 -19.49 7.81
C THR A 172 -8.61 -18.19 8.36
N ILE A 173 -9.03 -17.07 7.79
CA ILE A 173 -8.54 -15.76 8.22
C ILE A 173 -9.68 -14.86 8.68
N GLY A 174 -9.38 -14.03 9.68
CA GLY A 174 -10.21 -12.90 10.08
C GLY A 174 -9.60 -11.58 9.60
N ILE A 175 -10.38 -10.69 9.01
CA ILE A 175 -9.93 -9.38 8.56
C ILE A 175 -10.64 -8.31 9.40
N TYR A 176 -9.91 -7.61 10.26
CA TYR A 176 -10.41 -6.59 11.16
C TYR A 176 -10.20 -5.18 10.58
N GLY A 177 -11.32 -4.49 10.27
CA GLY A 177 -11.33 -3.25 9.51
C GLY A 177 -11.39 -3.52 8.01
N PHE A 178 -12.55 -3.23 7.39
CA PHE A 178 -12.82 -3.60 5.99
C PHE A 178 -12.77 -2.37 5.06
N GLY A 179 -11.56 -1.76 4.97
CA GLY A 179 -11.22 -0.64 4.09
C GLY A 179 -10.48 -1.08 2.83
N ALA A 180 -9.69 -0.17 2.24
CA ALA A 180 -9.01 -0.37 0.96
C ALA A 180 -8.11 -1.63 0.93
N ALA A 181 -7.22 -1.83 1.89
CA ALA A 181 -6.36 -3.02 1.91
C ALA A 181 -7.16 -4.31 2.15
N ALA A 182 -8.15 -4.24 3.04
CA ALA A 182 -8.97 -5.39 3.42
C ALA A 182 -9.77 -5.96 2.25
N HIS A 183 -10.47 -5.09 1.48
CA HIS A 183 -11.31 -5.59 0.38
C HIS A 183 -10.49 -6.17 -0.77
N ILE A 184 -9.28 -5.65 -1.01
CA ILE A 184 -8.37 -6.21 -2.02
C ILE A 184 -7.82 -7.57 -1.56
N VAL A 185 -7.27 -7.65 -0.33
CA VAL A 185 -6.68 -8.90 0.17
C VAL A 185 -7.72 -9.98 0.42
N ALA A 186 -8.96 -9.63 0.79
CA ALA A 186 -10.07 -10.58 0.91
C ALA A 186 -10.31 -11.33 -0.41
N GLN A 187 -10.33 -10.63 -1.54
CA GLN A 187 -10.50 -11.23 -2.86
C GLN A 187 -9.33 -12.15 -3.23
N VAL A 188 -8.11 -11.74 -2.88
CA VAL A 188 -6.91 -12.58 -3.05
C VAL A 188 -7.00 -13.86 -2.20
N ALA A 189 -7.41 -13.75 -0.94
CA ALA A 189 -7.59 -14.88 -0.04
C ALA A 189 -8.69 -15.84 -0.53
N LEU A 190 -9.81 -15.30 -1.00
CA LEU A 190 -10.89 -16.09 -1.60
C LEU A 190 -10.44 -16.83 -2.86
N HIS A 191 -9.67 -16.15 -3.75
CA HIS A 191 -9.09 -16.82 -4.92
C HIS A 191 -8.15 -17.97 -4.53
N LYS A 192 -7.46 -17.87 -3.40
CA LYS A 192 -6.65 -18.93 -2.82
C LYS A 192 -7.47 -19.97 -2.04
N SER A 193 -8.80 -19.96 -2.16
CA SER A 193 -9.73 -20.85 -1.49
C SER A 193 -9.71 -20.81 0.04
N MET A 194 -9.31 -19.67 0.61
CA MET A 194 -9.35 -19.44 2.07
C MET A 194 -10.77 -19.09 2.52
N ARG A 195 -11.12 -19.47 3.74
CA ARG A 195 -12.31 -18.95 4.41
C ARG A 195 -11.98 -17.58 5.01
N VAL A 196 -12.78 -16.58 4.66
CA VAL A 196 -12.56 -15.19 5.06
C VAL A 196 -13.72 -14.70 5.92
N HIS A 197 -13.43 -14.28 7.14
CA HIS A 197 -14.37 -13.64 8.06
C HIS A 197 -14.03 -12.15 8.18
N ALA A 198 -14.97 -11.29 7.78
CA ALA A 198 -14.80 -9.83 7.85
C ALA A 198 -15.34 -9.27 9.17
N PHE A 199 -14.56 -8.43 9.84
CA PHE A 199 -14.92 -7.75 11.07
C PHE A 199 -14.90 -6.24 10.84
N VAL A 200 -16.08 -5.63 10.83
CA VAL A 200 -16.27 -4.22 10.52
C VAL A 200 -16.47 -3.38 11.78
N ARG A 201 -16.44 -2.07 11.63
CA ARG A 201 -16.79 -1.17 12.75
C ARG A 201 -18.22 -1.44 13.23
N PRO A 202 -18.46 -1.42 14.55
CA PRO A 202 -19.79 -1.58 15.11
C PRO A 202 -20.84 -0.70 14.43
N GLY A 203 -21.95 -1.31 14.00
CA GLY A 203 -23.06 -0.63 13.34
C GLY A 203 -22.85 -0.28 11.86
N ASP A 204 -21.72 -0.61 11.26
CA ASP A 204 -21.44 -0.34 9.83
C ASP A 204 -22.05 -1.41 8.92
N THR A 205 -23.37 -1.34 8.75
CA THR A 205 -24.14 -2.28 7.91
C THR A 205 -23.74 -2.22 6.44
N ALA A 206 -23.31 -1.05 5.94
CA ALA A 206 -22.85 -0.89 4.57
C ALA A 206 -21.55 -1.69 4.32
N ALA A 207 -20.58 -1.61 5.24
CA ALA A 207 -19.36 -2.40 5.15
C ALA A 207 -19.63 -3.92 5.28
N VAL A 208 -20.61 -4.34 6.09
CA VAL A 208 -21.06 -5.74 6.16
C VAL A 208 -21.56 -6.21 4.80
N GLN A 209 -22.49 -5.46 4.19
CA GLN A 209 -23.07 -5.82 2.89
C GLN A 209 -22.02 -5.82 1.78
N PHE A 210 -21.11 -4.85 1.80
CA PHE A 210 -20.01 -4.79 0.85
C PHE A 210 -19.08 -6.02 0.98
N ALA A 211 -18.67 -6.38 2.19
CA ALA A 211 -17.85 -7.57 2.40
C ALA A 211 -18.54 -8.84 1.91
N LEU A 212 -19.82 -9.04 2.25
CA LEU A 212 -20.61 -10.19 1.78
C LEU A 212 -20.74 -10.21 0.25
N SER A 213 -20.87 -9.04 -0.41
CA SER A 213 -20.95 -8.96 -1.86
C SER A 213 -19.67 -9.42 -2.58
N LEU A 214 -18.52 -9.41 -1.89
CA LEU A 214 -17.26 -9.95 -2.38
C LEU A 214 -17.11 -11.46 -2.18
N GLY A 215 -18.05 -12.10 -1.48
CA GLY A 215 -18.06 -13.55 -1.27
C GLY A 215 -17.33 -14.02 0.00
N VAL A 216 -17.08 -13.13 0.97
CA VAL A 216 -16.51 -13.55 2.27
C VAL A 216 -17.46 -14.52 2.99
N THR A 217 -16.91 -15.43 3.79
CA THR A 217 -17.67 -16.49 4.50
C THR A 217 -18.65 -15.90 5.52
N SER A 218 -18.25 -14.82 6.22
CA SER A 218 -19.14 -14.05 7.09
C SER A 218 -18.63 -12.61 7.23
N ALA A 219 -19.54 -11.70 7.59
CA ALA A 219 -19.19 -10.32 7.93
C ALA A 219 -20.01 -9.87 9.13
N GLN A 220 -19.36 -9.28 10.13
CA GLN A 220 -19.98 -8.93 11.40
C GLN A 220 -19.23 -7.79 12.12
N ASP A 221 -19.80 -7.35 13.23
CA ASP A 221 -19.18 -6.37 14.15
C ASP A 221 -17.86 -6.92 14.73
N SER A 222 -16.84 -6.07 14.75
CA SER A 222 -15.49 -6.42 15.22
C SER A 222 -15.40 -6.75 16.72
N HIS A 223 -16.43 -6.44 17.50
CA HIS A 223 -16.51 -6.82 18.92
C HIS A 223 -17.21 -8.17 19.15
N GLN A 224 -17.80 -8.74 18.10
CA GLN A 224 -18.40 -10.07 18.20
C GLN A 224 -17.34 -11.16 18.07
N PRO A 225 -17.51 -12.31 18.77
CA PRO A 225 -16.60 -13.44 18.62
C PRO A 225 -16.62 -13.96 17.19
N SER A 226 -15.47 -14.44 16.73
CA SER A 226 -15.41 -15.11 15.42
C SER A 226 -16.30 -16.33 15.39
N PRO A 227 -16.99 -16.64 14.26
CA PRO A 227 -17.82 -17.84 14.12
C PRO A 227 -17.03 -19.15 14.29
N GLU A 228 -15.74 -19.12 13.98
CA GLU A 228 -14.81 -20.23 14.18
C GLU A 228 -13.43 -19.69 14.58
N LEU A 229 -12.56 -20.54 15.10
CA LEU A 229 -11.18 -20.16 15.39
C LEU A 229 -10.38 -19.92 14.10
N LEU A 230 -9.66 -18.81 14.07
CA LEU A 230 -8.87 -18.34 12.93
C LEU A 230 -7.46 -18.93 12.95
N ASP A 231 -6.91 -19.26 11.79
CA ASP A 231 -5.48 -19.53 11.64
C ASP A 231 -4.68 -18.23 11.74
N ALA A 232 -5.23 -17.13 11.19
CA ALA A 232 -4.67 -15.80 11.35
C ALA A 232 -5.72 -14.70 11.38
N ALA A 233 -5.38 -13.58 12.05
CA ALA A 233 -6.14 -12.34 12.03
C ALA A 233 -5.29 -11.22 11.39
N LEU A 234 -5.84 -10.53 10.40
CA LEU A 234 -5.23 -9.41 9.70
C LEU A 234 -5.89 -8.12 10.18
N ILE A 235 -5.11 -7.21 10.78
CA ILE A 235 -5.64 -5.99 11.39
C ILE A 235 -5.31 -4.79 10.50
N PHE A 236 -6.33 -4.17 9.89
CA PHE A 236 -6.19 -2.95 9.10
C PHE A 236 -6.86 -1.74 9.75
N ALA A 237 -7.72 -1.98 10.76
CA ALA A 237 -8.30 -0.90 11.55
C ALA A 237 -7.23 -0.29 12.47
N PRO A 238 -7.15 1.06 12.61
CA PRO A 238 -6.16 1.73 13.44
C PRO A 238 -6.55 1.72 14.95
N VAL A 239 -6.99 0.56 15.46
CA VAL A 239 -7.58 0.39 16.79
C VAL A 239 -6.87 -0.73 17.55
N GLY A 240 -5.97 -0.36 18.47
CA GLY A 240 -5.16 -1.30 19.25
C GLY A 240 -6.00 -2.25 20.13
N ALA A 241 -7.19 -1.83 20.57
CA ALA A 241 -8.11 -2.68 21.33
C ALA A 241 -8.60 -3.92 20.57
N LEU A 242 -8.49 -3.97 19.24
CA LEU A 242 -8.84 -5.14 18.44
C LEU A 242 -7.80 -6.27 18.56
N ILE A 243 -6.58 -5.98 18.99
CA ILE A 243 -5.52 -6.98 19.08
C ILE A 243 -5.83 -8.09 20.09
N PRO A 244 -6.21 -7.81 21.35
CA PRO A 244 -6.61 -8.88 22.27
C PRO A 244 -7.87 -9.63 21.82
N ILE A 245 -8.80 -8.99 21.13
CA ILE A 245 -10.00 -9.63 20.55
C ILE A 245 -9.57 -10.62 19.45
N ALA A 246 -8.69 -10.20 18.56
CA ALA A 246 -8.15 -11.03 17.48
C ALA A 246 -7.34 -12.22 18.03
N LEU A 247 -6.49 -11.98 19.05
CA LEU A 247 -5.74 -13.05 19.73
C LEU A 247 -6.67 -14.10 20.36
N ALA A 248 -7.77 -13.67 20.99
CA ALA A 248 -8.76 -14.56 21.57
C ALA A 248 -9.46 -15.43 20.51
N SER A 249 -9.61 -14.91 19.30
CA SER A 249 -10.24 -15.61 18.16
C SER A 249 -9.26 -16.47 17.35
N THR A 250 -7.95 -16.41 17.65
CA THR A 250 -6.90 -17.11 16.89
C THR A 250 -6.52 -18.44 17.55
N LYS A 251 -6.36 -19.49 16.76
CA LYS A 251 -5.90 -20.83 17.21
C LYS A 251 -4.53 -20.75 17.90
N LYS A 252 -4.17 -21.78 18.66
CA LYS A 252 -2.78 -21.97 19.07
C LYS A 252 -1.88 -22.12 17.84
N GLY A 253 -0.69 -21.52 17.89
CA GLY A 253 0.24 -21.45 16.76
C GLY A 253 -0.15 -20.45 15.67
N GLY A 254 -1.33 -19.82 15.78
CA GLY A 254 -1.79 -18.85 14.80
C GLY A 254 -1.20 -17.45 14.98
N SER A 255 -1.48 -16.53 14.05
CA SER A 255 -0.87 -15.23 14.03
C SER A 255 -1.88 -14.07 13.95
N VAL A 256 -1.53 -12.96 14.61
CA VAL A 256 -2.19 -11.66 14.45
C VAL A 256 -1.21 -10.72 13.77
N VAL A 257 -1.55 -10.23 12.57
CA VAL A 257 -0.67 -9.40 11.74
C VAL A 257 -1.30 -8.03 11.54
N CYS A 258 -0.64 -6.98 12.03
CA CYS A 258 -1.10 -5.59 11.94
C CYS A 258 -0.55 -4.93 10.68
N GLY A 259 -1.43 -4.62 9.71
CA GLY A 259 -1.07 -4.02 8.42
C GLY A 259 -1.20 -2.49 8.34
N GLY A 260 -1.66 -1.83 9.40
CA GLY A 260 -1.80 -0.37 9.44
C GLY A 260 -0.49 0.35 9.76
N ILE A 261 -0.24 1.50 9.12
CA ILE A 261 0.93 2.35 9.42
C ILE A 261 0.77 3.08 10.77
N HIS A 262 -0.46 3.31 11.21
CA HIS A 262 -0.82 3.97 12.45
C HIS A 262 -1.85 3.14 13.20
N MET A 263 -1.75 3.13 14.53
CA MET A 263 -2.68 2.43 15.41
C MET A 263 -2.67 3.12 16.77
N SER A 264 -3.83 3.16 17.46
CA SER A 264 -3.88 3.54 18.87
C SER A 264 -3.12 2.53 19.74
N ASP A 265 -2.78 2.93 20.96
CA ASP A 265 -2.07 2.06 21.89
C ASP A 265 -2.77 0.70 22.05
N ILE A 266 -1.97 -0.34 22.11
CA ILE A 266 -2.44 -1.69 22.41
C ILE A 266 -2.66 -1.78 23.91
N PRO A 267 -3.89 -2.06 24.39
CA PRO A 267 -4.13 -2.20 25.81
C PRO A 267 -3.38 -3.41 26.38
N CYS A 268 -3.07 -3.37 27.67
CA CYS A 268 -2.56 -4.55 28.36
C CYS A 268 -3.57 -5.70 28.26
N PHE A 269 -3.08 -6.90 28.06
CA PHE A 269 -3.91 -8.12 27.98
C PHE A 269 -3.22 -9.29 28.71
N PRO A 270 -3.99 -10.28 29.17
CA PRO A 270 -3.43 -11.45 29.84
C PRO A 270 -2.48 -12.23 28.94
N TYR A 271 -1.33 -12.67 29.48
CA TYR A 271 -0.36 -13.51 28.76
C TYR A 271 -1.00 -14.78 28.16
N SER A 272 -2.05 -15.30 28.79
CA SER A 272 -2.82 -16.46 28.28
C SER A 272 -3.37 -16.28 26.86
N LEU A 273 -3.61 -15.05 26.42
CA LEU A 273 -4.05 -14.76 25.04
C LEU A 273 -2.90 -14.93 24.05
N LEU A 274 -1.67 -14.68 24.45
CA LEU A 274 -0.48 -14.87 23.59
C LEU A 274 0.08 -16.29 23.73
N TRP A 275 -0.07 -16.89 24.93
CA TRP A 275 0.43 -18.22 25.20
C TRP A 275 -0.19 -19.26 24.26
N GLY A 276 0.53 -20.32 23.94
CA GLY A 276 0.14 -21.32 22.93
C GLY A 276 0.77 -21.02 21.58
N GLU A 277 1.96 -20.43 21.58
CA GLU A 277 2.79 -20.15 20.40
C GLU A 277 2.11 -19.16 19.41
N ARG A 278 1.18 -18.33 19.89
CA ARG A 278 0.59 -17.27 19.04
C ARG A 278 1.61 -16.19 18.75
N ILE A 279 1.56 -15.65 17.55
CA ILE A 279 2.46 -14.58 17.09
C ILE A 279 1.65 -13.29 16.94
N LEU A 280 2.17 -12.21 17.52
CA LEU A 280 1.73 -10.83 17.22
C LEU A 280 2.86 -10.12 16.49
N ARG A 281 2.58 -9.59 15.30
CA ARG A 281 3.59 -8.87 14.49
C ARG A 281 2.96 -7.75 13.67
N SER A 282 3.79 -6.81 13.24
CA SER A 282 3.40 -5.73 12.34
C SER A 282 3.97 -5.92 10.94
N VAL A 283 3.37 -5.21 9.99
CA VAL A 283 3.90 -4.98 8.65
C VAL A 283 4.52 -3.59 8.61
N ALA A 284 5.72 -3.49 8.10
CA ALA A 284 6.35 -2.23 7.77
C ALA A 284 6.63 -2.20 6.27
N ASN A 285 5.81 -1.45 5.52
CA ASN A 285 6.03 -1.24 4.10
C ASN A 285 5.95 -2.55 3.25
N LEU A 286 6.63 -2.60 2.11
CA LEU A 286 6.70 -3.72 1.16
C LEU A 286 8.14 -3.95 0.71
N THR A 287 8.47 -5.17 0.28
CA THR A 287 9.70 -5.46 -0.45
C THR A 287 9.45 -5.41 -1.95
N ARG A 288 10.50 -5.28 -2.78
CA ARG A 288 10.38 -5.39 -4.25
C ARG A 288 9.77 -6.74 -4.64
N HIS A 289 10.19 -7.80 -3.97
CA HIS A 289 9.66 -9.13 -4.20
C HIS A 289 8.15 -9.23 -3.91
N ASP A 290 7.65 -8.57 -2.86
CA ASP A 290 6.20 -8.50 -2.61
C ASP A 290 5.47 -7.82 -3.77
N ALA A 291 6.06 -6.76 -4.35
CA ALA A 291 5.48 -6.06 -5.48
C ALA A 291 5.48 -6.92 -6.75
N GLU A 292 6.60 -7.57 -7.07
CA GLU A 292 6.72 -8.46 -8.23
C GLU A 292 5.70 -9.60 -8.17
N GLU A 293 5.58 -10.28 -7.02
CA GLU A 293 4.62 -11.36 -6.83
C GLU A 293 3.17 -10.87 -6.94
N PHE A 294 2.83 -9.81 -6.20
CA PHE A 294 1.45 -9.36 -6.12
C PHE A 294 0.97 -8.74 -7.43
N LEU A 295 1.78 -7.88 -8.06
CA LEU A 295 1.40 -7.22 -9.31
C LEU A 295 1.37 -8.19 -10.51
N THR A 296 2.02 -9.35 -10.40
CA THR A 296 1.86 -10.46 -11.33
C THR A 296 0.58 -11.25 -11.07
N LEU A 297 0.22 -11.46 -9.81
CA LEU A 297 -0.94 -12.22 -9.39
C LEU A 297 -2.26 -11.44 -9.58
N ALA A 298 -2.30 -10.18 -9.10
CA ALA A 298 -3.52 -9.40 -9.02
C ALA A 298 -4.27 -9.25 -10.36
N PRO A 299 -3.62 -9.07 -11.52
CA PRO A 299 -4.29 -9.03 -12.82
C PRO A 299 -4.93 -10.35 -13.25
N GLN A 300 -4.52 -11.49 -12.66
CA GLN A 300 -5.08 -12.81 -12.94
C GLN A 300 -6.34 -13.08 -12.11
N ILE A 301 -6.55 -12.28 -11.07
CA ILE A 301 -7.73 -12.30 -10.22
C ILE A 301 -8.60 -11.12 -10.67
N PRO A 302 -9.92 -11.27 -10.88
CA PRO A 302 -10.78 -10.13 -11.17
C PRO A 302 -10.96 -9.25 -9.91
N VAL A 303 -9.86 -8.66 -9.41
CA VAL A 303 -9.89 -7.81 -8.24
C VAL A 303 -10.73 -6.58 -8.53
N ARG A 304 -11.83 -6.46 -7.83
CA ARG A 304 -12.72 -5.31 -7.90
C ARG A 304 -12.25 -4.25 -6.93
N CYS A 305 -11.70 -3.14 -7.44
CA CYS A 305 -11.40 -1.94 -6.68
C CYS A 305 -12.56 -0.94 -6.85
N GLU A 306 -13.13 -0.49 -5.74
CA GLU A 306 -14.10 0.62 -5.76
C GLU A 306 -13.32 1.93 -5.74
N THR A 307 -13.40 2.70 -6.84
CA THR A 307 -12.66 3.95 -7.03
C THR A 307 -13.59 5.10 -7.40
N SER A 308 -13.22 6.31 -7.00
CA SER A 308 -13.86 7.56 -7.43
C SER A 308 -12.81 8.45 -8.07
N LEU A 309 -13.12 8.98 -9.26
CA LEU A 309 -12.18 9.83 -10.00
C LEU A 309 -12.40 11.31 -9.64
N TYR A 310 -11.29 12.01 -9.49
CA TYR A 310 -11.21 13.45 -9.33
C TYR A 310 -10.28 14.03 -10.40
N PRO A 311 -10.57 15.27 -10.87
CA PRO A 311 -9.73 15.92 -11.90
C PRO A 311 -8.33 16.25 -11.41
#